data_41fb6acab9ef3b8964f541bdd62626cd
#
_entry.id   41fb6acab9ef3b8964f541bdd62626cd
#
_cell.length_a   1.000
_cell.length_b   1.000
_cell.length_c   1.000
_cell.angle_alpha   90.00
_cell.angle_beta   90.00
_cell.angle_gamma   90.00
#
_symmetry.space_group_name_H-M   'P 1'
#
loop_
_entity.id
_entity.type
_entity.pdbx_description
1 polymer ?
#
loop_
_entity_poly.entity_id
_entity_poly.type
_entity_poly.pdbx_seq_one_letter_code
_entity_poly.pdbx_strand_id
1 'polypeptide(L)'
;MRMKVIGLWVMVLGLLVGQHTVQATELGASYYFPGISATFAPGIAPHAGVVGVEQMLFQSGKADAAVQGGRVQTNIKADVFFNVVGVTNTVAKSSLGGNTFQWGVFVPVGSVAINSTVSTNFGSHSLSDSTTSLGDSTLLGSLYWKKGDIHYKVTESVFVPTGAYTMHNLSNVGRNYWGFDTTFAMTYLDMKSGVEVSLAPGIMFNTKNEATDYQSGTEFHVEFALNKHYFKDHYAIGLQGYYYRQISADSGSGARLGSFNGQAFGIGPAILWTPPAGKGRVSVVAKWLFDLNHENRLHGNYGQLIVAYKF
;
A
#
# COMPACT_ATOMS: atom_id res chain seq x y z
N MET A 1 21.04 -40.01 17.32
CA MET A 1 21.02 -38.80 16.57
C MET A 1 19.88 -37.90 17.10
N ARG A 2 20.20 -36.91 17.93
CA ARG A 2 19.20 -36.12 18.70
C ARG A 2 18.73 -34.92 17.86
N MET A 3 17.46 -34.92 17.48
CA MET A 3 16.77 -33.76 16.91
C MET A 3 16.65 -32.67 17.98
N LYS A 4 17.28 -31.54 17.75
CA LYS A 4 17.03 -30.31 18.53
C LYS A 4 15.80 -29.63 17.98
N VAL A 5 14.72 -29.65 18.74
CA VAL A 5 13.52 -28.83 18.49
C VAL A 5 13.89 -27.38 18.82
N ILE A 6 13.92 -26.52 17.80
CA ILE A 6 14.04 -25.08 17.99
C ILE A 6 12.64 -24.57 18.31
N GLY A 7 12.42 -24.22 19.58
CA GLY A 7 11.20 -23.58 20.03
C GLY A 7 11.05 -22.19 19.43
N LEU A 8 10.02 -22.01 18.62
CA LEU A 8 9.60 -20.72 18.09
C LEU A 8 8.95 -19.93 19.24
N TRP A 9 9.67 -18.96 19.81
CA TRP A 9 9.10 -18.00 20.75
C TRP A 9 8.25 -17.01 19.96
N VAL A 10 6.93 -17.21 19.99
CA VAL A 10 5.96 -16.21 19.58
C VAL A 10 5.92 -15.17 20.70
N MET A 11 6.57 -14.05 20.48
CA MET A 11 6.48 -12.91 21.36
C MET A 11 5.12 -12.24 21.12
N VAL A 12 4.14 -12.62 21.94
CA VAL A 12 2.87 -11.89 22.07
C VAL A 12 3.19 -10.58 22.81
N LEU A 13 3.40 -9.50 22.09
CA LEU A 13 3.38 -8.17 22.70
C LEU A 13 1.95 -7.89 23.19
N GLY A 14 1.77 -7.95 24.49
CA GLY A 14 0.55 -7.50 25.16
C GLY A 14 0.35 -6.01 24.89
N LEU A 15 -0.67 -5.68 24.10
CA LEU A 15 -1.12 -4.32 23.85
C LEU A 15 -1.75 -3.80 25.15
N LEU A 16 -1.04 -2.90 25.82
CA LEU A 16 -1.62 -2.03 26.84
C LEU A 16 -2.72 -1.17 26.18
N VAL A 17 -3.95 -1.48 26.48
CA VAL A 17 -5.11 -0.68 26.07
C VAL A 17 -5.14 0.57 26.95
N GLY A 18 -4.41 1.60 26.53
CA GLY A 18 -4.62 2.95 27.02
C GLY A 18 -5.84 3.54 26.29
N GLN A 19 -6.71 4.25 27.00
CA GLN A 19 -7.76 5.06 26.40
C GLN A 19 -7.10 6.16 25.55
N HIS A 20 -7.02 5.96 24.23
CA HIS A 20 -6.47 6.93 23.29
C HIS A 20 -7.60 7.62 22.55
N THR A 21 -7.60 8.93 22.60
CA THR A 21 -8.37 9.79 21.71
C THR A 21 -7.94 9.58 20.26
N VAL A 22 -8.84 9.56 19.35
CA VAL A 22 -8.86 8.91 18.02
C VAL A 22 -8.48 9.87 16.87
N GLN A 23 -7.66 9.47 15.88
CA GLN A 23 -7.28 10.29 14.69
C GLN A 23 -7.13 9.45 13.42
N ALA A 24 -7.56 9.98 12.26
CA ALA A 24 -7.34 9.40 10.93
C ALA A 24 -6.60 10.39 10.04
N THR A 25 -5.82 9.87 9.07
CA THR A 25 -5.27 10.65 7.95
C THR A 25 -6.36 11.46 7.23
N GLU A 26 -6.02 12.53 6.53
CA GLU A 26 -6.98 13.34 5.76
C GLU A 26 -7.82 12.43 4.85
N LEU A 27 -9.16 12.52 4.93
CA LEU A 27 -10.14 11.60 4.31
C LEU A 27 -10.13 10.15 4.83
N GLY A 28 -9.40 9.81 5.89
CA GLY A 28 -9.25 8.41 6.31
C GLY A 28 -8.50 7.53 5.31
N ALA A 29 -7.73 8.14 4.40
CA ALA A 29 -6.96 7.50 3.35
C ALA A 29 -5.54 8.05 3.29
N SER A 30 -4.56 7.24 2.87
CA SER A 30 -3.16 7.64 2.76
C SER A 30 -2.59 7.27 1.38
N TYR A 31 -1.30 7.53 1.15
CA TYR A 31 -0.59 6.98 0.00
C TYR A 31 -0.41 5.46 0.09
N TYR A 32 -0.41 4.91 1.31
CA TYR A 32 -0.33 3.47 1.49
C TYR A 32 -1.60 2.78 0.96
N PHE A 33 -1.45 2.03 -0.12
CA PHE A 33 -2.50 1.17 -0.65
C PHE A 33 -2.25 -0.28 -0.18
N PRO A 34 -3.19 -0.90 0.55
CA PRO A 34 -3.04 -2.24 1.09
C PRO A 34 -2.70 -3.30 0.05
N GLY A 35 -1.68 -4.10 0.35
CA GLY A 35 -1.28 -5.21 -0.50
C GLY A 35 -0.26 -4.87 -1.60
N ILE A 36 0.28 -3.65 -1.65
CA ILE A 36 1.20 -3.26 -2.72
C ILE A 36 2.64 -3.74 -2.50
N SER A 37 3.05 -3.93 -1.25
CA SER A 37 4.44 -4.21 -0.87
C SER A 37 4.79 -5.69 -0.79
N ALA A 38 3.84 -6.56 -0.40
CA ALA A 38 4.02 -8.00 -0.34
C ALA A 38 3.16 -8.70 -1.40
N THR A 39 3.69 -8.82 -2.60
CA THR A 39 3.09 -9.57 -3.69
C THR A 39 3.62 -11.00 -3.73
N PHE A 40 4.19 -11.46 -4.86
CA PHE A 40 4.87 -12.75 -4.98
C PHE A 40 6.38 -12.51 -4.94
N ALA A 41 7.05 -13.15 -3.98
CA ALA A 41 8.48 -13.09 -3.75
C ALA A 41 9.08 -11.66 -3.72
N PRO A 42 8.54 -10.73 -2.91
CA PRO A 42 8.91 -9.31 -2.95
C PRO A 42 10.39 -9.03 -2.62
N GLY A 43 11.04 -9.91 -1.85
CA GLY A 43 12.46 -9.80 -1.51
C GLY A 43 13.41 -10.32 -2.59
N ILE A 44 12.91 -11.03 -3.61
CA ILE A 44 13.75 -11.58 -4.69
C ILE A 44 13.99 -10.52 -5.75
N ALA A 45 15.29 -10.28 -6.04
CA ALA A 45 15.67 -9.30 -7.05
C ALA A 45 15.14 -9.70 -8.43
N PRO A 46 14.51 -8.81 -9.18
CA PRO A 46 14.19 -9.02 -10.57
C PRO A 46 15.45 -9.21 -11.41
N HIS A 47 15.33 -9.86 -12.56
CA HIS A 47 16.42 -9.91 -13.52
C HIS A 47 16.71 -8.51 -14.07
N ALA A 48 18.00 -8.21 -14.32
CA ALA A 48 18.43 -6.94 -14.88
C ALA A 48 17.69 -6.59 -16.18
N GLY A 49 17.42 -5.31 -16.37
CA GLY A 49 16.72 -4.75 -17.52
C GLY A 49 15.50 -3.93 -17.17
N VAL A 50 14.82 -3.48 -18.20
CA VAL A 50 13.66 -2.57 -18.12
C VAL A 50 12.37 -3.39 -18.12
N VAL A 51 11.43 -3.00 -17.25
CA VAL A 51 10.10 -3.59 -17.13
C VAL A 51 9.07 -2.47 -17.18
N GLY A 52 8.13 -2.56 -18.12
CA GLY A 52 6.90 -1.77 -18.11
C GLY A 52 5.91 -2.42 -17.16
N VAL A 53 5.21 -1.60 -16.38
CA VAL A 53 4.25 -2.06 -15.38
C VAL A 53 2.97 -1.27 -15.52
N GLU A 54 1.85 -1.96 -15.52
CA GLU A 54 0.52 -1.39 -15.38
C GLU A 54 -0.14 -2.00 -14.15
N GLN A 55 -0.68 -1.14 -13.28
CA GLN A 55 -1.39 -1.56 -12.07
C GLN A 55 -2.78 -0.92 -12.06
N MET A 56 -3.79 -1.74 -11.99
CA MET A 56 -5.17 -1.34 -11.75
C MET A 56 -5.48 -1.60 -10.28
N LEU A 57 -5.79 -0.54 -9.55
CA LEU A 57 -6.07 -0.57 -8.12
C LEU A 57 -7.52 -0.17 -7.89
N PHE A 58 -8.25 -0.98 -7.15
CA PHE A 58 -9.67 -0.78 -6.83
C PHE A 58 -9.83 -0.74 -5.32
N GLN A 59 -10.58 0.23 -4.84
CA GLN A 59 -11.02 0.29 -3.45
C GLN A 59 -12.47 0.71 -3.41
N SER A 60 -13.30 -0.07 -2.73
CA SER A 60 -14.66 0.32 -2.37
C SER A 60 -14.79 0.23 -0.86
N GLY A 61 -15.16 1.32 -0.21
CA GLY A 61 -15.10 1.38 1.24
C GLY A 61 -16.03 2.41 1.86
N LYS A 62 -16.05 2.37 3.20
CA LYS A 62 -16.82 3.27 4.05
C LYS A 62 -15.95 3.81 5.17
N ALA A 63 -16.29 4.98 5.70
CA ALA A 63 -15.72 5.52 6.94
C ALA A 63 -16.82 6.26 7.69
N ASP A 64 -16.83 6.13 9.04
CA ASP A 64 -17.85 6.79 9.87
C ASP A 64 -17.63 8.30 9.89
N ALA A 65 -16.39 8.75 9.99
CA ALA A 65 -16.01 10.14 9.93
C ALA A 65 -14.60 10.32 9.37
N ALA A 66 -14.34 11.48 8.75
CA ALA A 66 -13.00 11.92 8.35
C ALA A 66 -12.96 13.45 8.21
N VAL A 67 -11.76 14.03 8.17
CA VAL A 67 -11.55 15.44 7.84
C VAL A 67 -11.20 15.58 6.37
N GLN A 68 -11.93 16.39 5.65
CA GLN A 68 -11.66 16.72 4.25
C GLN A 68 -11.72 18.22 4.03
N GLY A 69 -10.65 18.81 3.47
CA GLY A 69 -10.60 20.24 3.21
C GLY A 69 -10.90 21.09 4.43
N GLY A 70 -10.48 20.66 5.63
CA GLY A 70 -10.77 21.30 6.91
C GLY A 70 -12.21 21.17 7.41
N ARG A 71 -13.02 20.27 6.83
CA ARG A 71 -14.43 20.00 7.23
C ARG A 71 -14.56 18.56 7.70
N VAL A 72 -15.32 18.36 8.79
CA VAL A 72 -15.69 17.00 9.24
C VAL A 72 -16.81 16.47 8.36
N GLN A 73 -16.58 15.32 7.75
CA GLN A 73 -17.53 14.54 6.97
C GLN A 73 -17.93 13.29 7.76
N THR A 74 -19.16 12.84 7.64
CA THR A 74 -19.66 11.62 8.29
C THR A 74 -20.33 10.69 7.29
N ASN A 75 -20.47 9.41 7.64
CA ASN A 75 -21.07 8.39 6.78
C ASN A 75 -20.52 8.39 5.35
N ILE A 76 -19.20 8.38 5.25
CA ILE A 76 -18.49 8.45 3.98
C ILE A 76 -18.58 7.10 3.29
N LYS A 77 -18.90 7.12 1.99
CA LYS A 77 -18.72 6.00 1.07
C LYS A 77 -17.81 6.47 -0.04
N ALA A 78 -16.78 5.70 -0.34
CA ALA A 78 -15.84 6.04 -1.39
C ALA A 78 -15.59 4.83 -2.30
N ASP A 79 -15.63 5.10 -3.60
CA ASP A 79 -15.19 4.18 -4.64
C ASP A 79 -14.00 4.81 -5.36
N VAL A 80 -12.89 4.09 -5.38
CA VAL A 80 -11.61 4.57 -5.89
C VAL A 80 -11.08 3.59 -6.92
N PHE A 81 -10.69 4.11 -8.06
CA PHE A 81 -9.98 3.38 -9.09
C PHE A 81 -8.73 4.15 -9.50
N PHE A 82 -7.59 3.46 -9.56
CA PHE A 82 -6.37 3.97 -10.15
C PHE A 82 -5.90 3.04 -11.26
N ASN A 83 -5.55 3.61 -12.40
CA ASN A 83 -4.69 3.00 -13.40
C ASN A 83 -3.31 3.65 -13.26
N VAL A 84 -2.33 2.86 -12.85
CA VAL A 84 -0.95 3.32 -12.58
C VAL A 84 -0.05 2.73 -13.64
N VAL A 85 0.49 3.57 -14.51
CA VAL A 85 1.47 3.15 -15.53
C VAL A 85 2.86 3.52 -15.04
N GLY A 86 3.79 2.60 -15.16
CA GLY A 86 5.16 2.84 -14.71
C GLY A 86 6.21 2.05 -15.45
N VAL A 87 7.44 2.41 -15.18
CA VAL A 87 8.63 1.72 -15.66
C VAL A 87 9.58 1.49 -14.50
N THR A 88 10.16 0.32 -14.45
CA THR A 88 11.27 0.01 -13.54
C THR A 88 12.49 -0.43 -14.33
N ASN A 89 13.67 -0.13 -13.80
CA ASN A 89 14.93 -0.64 -14.35
C ASN A 89 15.76 -1.28 -13.24
N THR A 90 16.16 -2.50 -13.46
CA THR A 90 16.97 -3.29 -12.52
C THR A 90 18.42 -3.37 -13.02
N VAL A 91 19.34 -2.94 -12.18
CA VAL A 91 20.78 -2.99 -12.41
C VAL A 91 21.41 -4.04 -11.50
N ALA A 92 21.89 -5.13 -12.08
CA ALA A 92 22.62 -6.15 -11.33
C ALA A 92 24.02 -5.67 -10.97
N LYS A 93 24.50 -6.01 -9.76
CA LYS A 93 25.84 -5.66 -9.26
C LYS A 93 26.10 -4.15 -9.29
N SER A 94 25.20 -3.38 -8.69
CA SER A 94 25.36 -1.95 -8.56
C SER A 94 26.64 -1.59 -7.76
N SER A 95 27.13 -0.38 -7.94
CA SER A 95 28.23 0.19 -7.14
C SER A 95 27.92 0.29 -5.63
N LEU A 96 26.65 0.11 -5.25
CA LEU A 96 26.16 0.10 -3.87
C LEU A 96 26.43 -1.27 -3.20
N GLY A 97 27.68 -1.62 -2.98
CA GLY A 97 28.09 -2.85 -2.30
C GLY A 97 27.87 -4.14 -3.09
N GLY A 98 27.76 -4.08 -4.43
CA GLY A 98 27.57 -5.25 -5.29
C GLY A 98 26.15 -5.83 -5.25
N ASN A 99 25.21 -5.17 -4.58
CA ASN A 99 23.80 -5.57 -4.51
C ASN A 99 23.05 -5.22 -5.81
N THR A 100 21.92 -5.86 -6.03
CA THR A 100 21.03 -5.48 -7.13
C THR A 100 20.26 -4.23 -6.74
N PHE A 101 20.29 -3.22 -7.61
CA PHE A 101 19.54 -1.97 -7.44
C PHE A 101 18.45 -1.89 -8.49
N GLN A 102 17.28 -1.42 -8.08
CA GLN A 102 16.15 -1.11 -8.97
C GLN A 102 15.66 0.30 -8.68
N TRP A 103 15.36 1.03 -9.73
CA TRP A 103 14.60 2.28 -9.64
C TRP A 103 13.34 2.19 -10.47
N GLY A 104 12.35 3.02 -10.16
CA GLY A 104 11.11 3.07 -10.91
C GLY A 104 10.40 4.41 -10.80
N VAL A 105 9.56 4.68 -11.80
CA VAL A 105 8.68 5.85 -11.88
C VAL A 105 7.29 5.37 -12.24
N PHE A 106 6.29 5.86 -11.52
CA PHE A 106 4.89 5.50 -11.71
C PHE A 106 4.02 6.75 -11.75
N VAL A 107 3.08 6.78 -12.67
CA VAL A 107 2.14 7.87 -12.86
C VAL A 107 0.72 7.32 -12.82
N PRO A 108 -0.08 7.68 -11.82
CA PRO A 108 -1.47 7.25 -11.72
C PRO A 108 -2.41 8.20 -12.46
N VAL A 109 -3.42 7.63 -13.11
CA VAL A 109 -4.68 8.29 -13.44
C VAL A 109 -5.74 7.67 -12.55
N GLY A 110 -6.46 8.46 -11.78
CA GLY A 110 -7.44 7.97 -10.83
C GLY A 110 -8.83 8.54 -11.05
N SER A 111 -9.81 7.78 -10.61
CA SER A 111 -11.19 8.20 -10.42
C SER A 111 -11.58 7.96 -8.97
N VAL A 112 -12.05 9.01 -8.31
CA VAL A 112 -12.47 8.99 -6.90
C VAL A 112 -13.91 9.50 -6.85
N ALA A 113 -14.83 8.67 -6.38
CA ALA A 113 -16.22 9.05 -6.13
C ALA A 113 -16.50 8.95 -4.64
N ILE A 114 -16.99 10.05 -4.06
CA ILE A 114 -17.26 10.14 -2.61
C ILE A 114 -18.71 10.59 -2.40
N ASN A 115 -19.40 9.87 -1.54
CA ASN A 115 -20.68 10.26 -0.97
C ASN A 115 -20.52 10.42 0.53
N SER A 116 -20.97 11.51 1.09
CA SER A 116 -20.92 11.77 2.53
C SER A 116 -22.19 12.43 3.02
N THR A 117 -22.40 12.42 4.32
CA THR A 117 -23.50 13.14 4.98
C THR A 117 -22.93 14.08 6.01
N VAL A 118 -23.35 15.33 5.96
CA VAL A 118 -23.06 16.31 7.01
C VAL A 118 -24.34 16.46 7.84
N SER A 119 -24.27 16.06 9.10
CA SER A 119 -25.39 16.22 10.05
C SER A 119 -25.19 17.47 10.88
N THR A 120 -26.23 18.31 10.96
CA THR A 120 -26.27 19.51 11.76
C THR A 120 -27.50 19.47 12.70
N ASN A 121 -27.59 20.36 13.67
CA ASN A 121 -28.77 20.50 14.54
C ASN A 121 -30.06 20.88 13.78
N PHE A 122 -29.93 21.28 12.51
CA PHE A 122 -31.07 21.72 11.65
C PHE A 122 -31.43 20.69 10.57
N GLY A 123 -30.73 19.54 10.53
CA GLY A 123 -30.94 18.47 9.55
C GLY A 123 -29.66 17.90 9.00
N SER A 124 -29.79 16.91 8.13
CA SER A 124 -28.65 16.27 7.44
C SER A 124 -28.70 16.61 5.95
N HIS A 125 -27.52 16.91 5.39
CA HIS A 125 -27.32 17.13 3.96
C HIS A 125 -26.37 16.07 3.40
N SER A 126 -26.78 15.43 2.31
CA SER A 126 -25.92 14.52 1.57
C SER A 126 -25.12 15.29 0.52
N LEU A 127 -23.82 15.01 0.46
CA LEU A 127 -22.91 15.55 -0.53
C LEU A 127 -22.39 14.39 -1.40
N SER A 128 -22.32 14.61 -2.69
CA SER A 128 -21.76 13.65 -3.65
C SER A 128 -20.81 14.40 -4.58
N ASP A 129 -19.63 13.83 -4.81
CA ASP A 129 -18.63 14.39 -5.72
C ASP A 129 -17.83 13.28 -6.38
N SER A 130 -17.39 13.52 -7.60
CA SER A 130 -16.52 12.58 -8.32
C SER A 130 -15.52 13.33 -9.19
N THR A 131 -14.28 12.89 -9.13
CA THR A 131 -13.18 13.48 -9.89
C THR A 131 -12.39 12.38 -10.60
N THR A 132 -12.07 12.61 -11.87
CA THR A 132 -11.14 11.77 -12.65
C THR A 132 -10.01 12.66 -13.13
N SER A 133 -8.78 12.36 -12.73
CA SER A 133 -7.61 13.19 -13.08
C SER A 133 -6.29 12.43 -12.89
N LEU A 134 -5.17 13.09 -13.18
CA LEU A 134 -3.85 12.63 -12.76
C LEU A 134 -3.77 12.63 -11.24
N GLY A 135 -3.17 11.59 -10.68
CA GLY A 135 -2.80 11.50 -9.28
C GLY A 135 -1.32 11.83 -9.03
N ASP A 136 -0.88 11.61 -7.82
CA ASP A 136 0.48 11.91 -7.40
C ASP A 136 1.46 10.84 -7.90
N SER A 137 2.51 11.28 -8.59
CA SER A 137 3.52 10.39 -9.13
C SER A 137 4.35 9.75 -8.04
N THR A 138 4.84 8.53 -8.26
CA THR A 138 5.70 7.82 -7.33
C THR A 138 7.05 7.55 -7.95
N LEU A 139 8.11 7.89 -7.23
CA LEU A 139 9.48 7.51 -7.51
C LEU A 139 9.88 6.44 -6.50
N LEU A 140 10.56 5.38 -6.94
CA LEU A 140 11.07 4.36 -6.02
C LEU A 140 12.53 4.01 -6.30
N GLY A 141 13.24 3.66 -5.23
CA GLY A 141 14.55 3.04 -5.27
C GLY A 141 14.57 1.81 -4.37
N SER A 142 15.07 0.69 -4.86
CA SER A 142 15.14 -0.56 -4.10
C SER A 142 16.53 -1.17 -4.17
N LEU A 143 17.01 -1.68 -3.02
CA LEU A 143 18.22 -2.49 -2.91
C LEU A 143 17.83 -3.91 -2.52
N TYR A 144 18.42 -4.88 -3.22
CA TYR A 144 18.16 -6.30 -2.99
C TYR A 144 19.47 -7.01 -2.64
N TRP A 145 19.39 -7.91 -1.65
CA TRP A 145 20.49 -8.82 -1.31
C TRP A 145 19.97 -10.17 -0.84
N LYS A 146 20.87 -11.13 -0.72
CA LYS A 146 20.54 -12.48 -0.23
C LYS A 146 21.52 -12.88 0.87
N LYS A 147 21.01 -13.52 1.92
CA LYS A 147 21.82 -14.14 2.98
C LYS A 147 21.22 -15.49 3.36
N GLY A 148 21.96 -16.57 3.11
CA GLY A 148 21.42 -17.93 3.23
C GLY A 148 20.27 -18.14 2.24
N ASP A 149 19.14 -18.63 2.76
CA ASP A 149 17.93 -18.91 1.97
C ASP A 149 16.93 -17.77 1.97
N ILE A 150 17.26 -16.65 2.64
CA ILE A 150 16.39 -15.51 2.75
C ILE A 150 16.85 -14.41 1.80
N HIS A 151 15.89 -13.87 1.06
CA HIS A 151 16.05 -12.73 0.19
C HIS A 151 15.51 -11.49 0.88
N TYR A 152 16.19 -10.37 0.70
CA TYR A 152 15.86 -9.10 1.33
C TYR A 152 15.75 -8.00 0.29
N LYS A 153 14.88 -7.06 0.57
CA LYS A 153 14.74 -5.81 -0.17
C LYS A 153 14.49 -4.67 0.79
N VAL A 154 15.15 -3.55 0.60
CA VAL A 154 14.69 -2.27 1.13
C VAL A 154 14.25 -1.39 -0.02
N THR A 155 13.10 -0.74 0.12
CA THR A 155 12.55 0.20 -0.87
C THR A 155 12.29 1.52 -0.19
N GLU A 156 12.72 2.59 -0.81
CA GLU A 156 12.24 3.94 -0.53
C GLU A 156 11.31 4.37 -1.66
N SER A 157 10.09 4.77 -1.30
CA SER A 157 9.10 5.31 -2.23
C SER A 157 8.82 6.76 -1.87
N VAL A 158 8.92 7.64 -2.85
CA VAL A 158 8.64 9.07 -2.72
C VAL A 158 7.41 9.41 -3.54
N PHE A 159 6.33 9.83 -2.87
CA PHE A 159 5.11 10.31 -3.50
C PHE A 159 5.21 11.81 -3.70
N VAL A 160 5.14 12.22 -4.96
CA VAL A 160 5.33 13.61 -5.39
C VAL A 160 3.97 14.23 -5.67
N PRO A 161 3.61 15.38 -5.08
CA PRO A 161 2.28 16.00 -5.24
C PRO A 161 2.10 16.63 -6.63
N THR A 162 2.04 15.78 -7.66
CA THR A 162 1.84 16.15 -9.07
C THR A 162 0.39 16.03 -9.52
N GLY A 163 -0.45 15.43 -8.70
CA GLY A 163 -1.84 15.18 -9.00
C GLY A 163 -2.72 16.40 -8.87
N ALA A 164 -3.89 16.35 -9.49
CA ALA A 164 -4.86 17.42 -9.38
C ALA A 164 -5.48 17.47 -7.98
N TYR A 165 -5.42 18.64 -7.37
CA TYR A 165 -5.97 18.92 -6.05
C TYR A 165 -6.70 20.25 -6.00
N THR A 166 -7.86 20.27 -5.39
CA THR A 166 -8.62 21.49 -5.11
C THR A 166 -9.17 21.41 -3.68
N MET A 167 -8.81 22.37 -2.83
CA MET A 167 -9.06 22.36 -1.38
C MET A 167 -10.54 22.14 -1.00
N HIS A 168 -11.47 22.65 -1.79
CA HIS A 168 -12.90 22.61 -1.46
C HIS A 168 -13.64 21.42 -2.10
N ASN A 169 -12.98 20.63 -2.96
CA ASN A 169 -13.60 19.45 -3.54
C ASN A 169 -13.68 18.33 -2.49
N LEU A 170 -14.79 17.62 -2.50
CA LEU A 170 -14.96 16.44 -1.67
C LEU A 170 -14.10 15.28 -2.18
N SER A 171 -13.98 15.13 -3.49
CA SER A 171 -13.11 14.15 -4.16
C SER A 171 -11.88 14.81 -4.76
N ASN A 172 -10.71 14.33 -4.41
CA ASN A 172 -9.42 14.68 -5.01
C ASN A 172 -8.65 13.42 -5.34
N VAL A 173 -7.96 13.40 -6.48
CA VAL A 173 -7.08 12.30 -6.90
C VAL A 173 -5.67 12.54 -6.36
N GLY A 174 -5.17 13.76 -6.44
CA GLY A 174 -3.93 14.20 -5.77
C GLY A 174 -4.16 14.53 -4.30
N ARG A 175 -3.11 14.46 -3.49
CA ARG A 175 -3.15 14.73 -2.04
C ARG A 175 -2.52 16.04 -1.61
N ASN A 176 -1.78 16.70 -2.51
CA ASN A 176 -1.15 17.99 -2.29
C ASN A 176 -0.11 18.03 -1.15
N TYR A 177 0.52 16.89 -0.86
CA TYR A 177 1.65 16.80 0.07
C TYR A 177 2.62 15.69 -0.37
N TRP A 178 3.85 15.72 0.13
CA TRP A 178 4.83 14.67 -0.11
C TRP A 178 4.65 13.51 0.85
N GLY A 179 4.77 12.29 0.35
CA GLY A 179 4.84 11.08 1.16
C GLY A 179 6.19 10.38 0.96
N PHE A 180 6.72 9.78 2.03
CA PHE A 180 7.96 9.01 2.04
C PHE A 180 7.69 7.68 2.73
N ASP A 181 7.85 6.57 2.00
CA ASP A 181 7.59 5.24 2.53
C ASP A 181 8.82 4.35 2.41
N THR A 182 9.38 3.99 3.56
CA THR A 182 10.49 3.04 3.65
C THR A 182 9.94 1.66 4.01
N THR A 183 10.02 0.72 3.06
CA THR A 183 9.58 -0.67 3.24
C THR A 183 10.77 -1.62 3.23
N PHE A 184 10.81 -2.55 4.19
CA PHE A 184 11.78 -3.64 4.25
C PHE A 184 11.07 -4.97 3.99
N ALA A 185 11.43 -5.68 2.92
CA ALA A 185 10.83 -6.98 2.61
C ALA A 185 11.82 -8.12 2.82
N MET A 186 11.29 -9.23 3.38
CA MET A 186 11.98 -10.51 3.51
C MET A 186 11.18 -11.59 2.79
N THR A 187 11.85 -12.45 2.06
CA THR A 187 11.23 -13.59 1.37
C THR A 187 12.07 -14.84 1.58
N TYR A 188 11.45 -15.88 2.10
CA TYR A 188 11.92 -17.26 2.02
C TYR A 188 11.14 -17.96 0.92
N LEU A 189 11.84 -18.57 -0.04
CA LEU A 189 11.25 -19.38 -1.12
C LEU A 189 11.98 -20.70 -1.24
N ASP A 190 11.31 -21.79 -0.89
CA ASP A 190 11.81 -23.13 -1.14
C ASP A 190 11.55 -23.53 -2.62
N MET A 191 12.61 -23.53 -3.42
CA MET A 191 12.55 -23.86 -4.84
C MET A 191 12.13 -25.31 -5.13
N LYS A 192 12.20 -26.22 -4.14
CA LYS A 192 11.80 -27.63 -4.33
C LYS A 192 10.29 -27.79 -4.11
N SER A 193 9.81 -27.28 -3.00
CA SER A 193 8.37 -27.35 -2.70
C SER A 193 7.57 -26.24 -3.36
N GLY A 194 8.21 -25.09 -3.72
CA GLY A 194 7.53 -23.89 -4.21
C GLY A 194 6.81 -23.12 -3.10
N VAL A 195 7.04 -23.42 -1.84
CA VAL A 195 6.45 -22.67 -0.71
C VAL A 195 7.22 -21.37 -0.51
N GLU A 196 6.49 -20.26 -0.48
CA GLU A 196 7.01 -18.94 -0.19
C GLU A 196 6.37 -18.38 1.07
N VAL A 197 7.20 -17.77 1.92
CA VAL A 197 6.76 -16.94 3.05
C VAL A 197 7.45 -15.60 2.93
N SER A 198 6.66 -14.54 2.89
CA SER A 198 7.17 -13.17 2.77
C SER A 198 6.56 -12.26 3.84
N LEU A 199 7.35 -11.28 4.28
CA LEU A 199 6.96 -10.25 5.24
C LEU A 199 7.54 -8.92 4.76
N ALA A 200 6.75 -7.84 4.82
CA ALA A 200 7.16 -6.51 4.38
C ALA A 200 6.67 -5.42 5.34
N PRO A 201 7.37 -5.18 6.49
CA PRO A 201 7.12 -4.01 7.32
C PRO A 201 7.57 -2.73 6.62
N GLY A 202 6.84 -1.64 6.88
CA GLY A 202 7.16 -0.32 6.36
C GLY A 202 6.70 0.80 7.29
N ILE A 203 7.27 1.97 7.06
CA ILE A 203 6.93 3.19 7.79
C ILE A 203 6.83 4.34 6.80
N MET A 204 5.73 5.09 6.89
CA MET A 204 5.42 6.20 6.00
C MET A 204 5.37 7.52 6.78
N PHE A 205 6.02 8.53 6.24
CA PHE A 205 6.00 9.91 6.71
C PHE A 205 5.34 10.80 5.67
N ASN A 206 4.54 11.76 6.14
CA ASN A 206 3.82 12.70 5.29
C ASN A 206 4.24 14.12 5.62
N THR A 207 4.41 14.97 4.61
CA THR A 207 4.54 16.40 4.85
C THR A 207 3.15 17.02 5.04
N LYS A 208 3.15 18.26 5.40
CA LYS A 208 1.91 19.03 5.58
C LYS A 208 1.25 19.34 4.23
N ASN A 209 -0.06 19.21 4.16
CA ASN A 209 -0.88 19.83 3.12
C ASN A 209 -1.10 21.30 3.50
N GLU A 210 -0.34 22.18 2.88
CA GLU A 210 -0.38 23.63 3.18
C GLU A 210 -1.74 24.27 2.87
N ALA A 211 -2.50 23.72 1.93
CA ALA A 211 -3.81 24.26 1.57
C ALA A 211 -4.85 24.08 2.69
N THR A 212 -4.72 23.04 3.50
CA THR A 212 -5.66 22.70 4.59
C THR A 212 -5.05 22.87 5.98
N ASP A 213 -3.75 23.18 6.06
CA ASP A 213 -2.96 23.16 7.30
C ASP A 213 -3.15 21.83 8.05
N TYR A 214 -3.06 20.72 7.30
CA TYR A 214 -3.23 19.37 7.82
C TYR A 214 -1.97 18.55 7.54
N GLN A 215 -1.43 17.91 8.56
CA GLN A 215 -0.36 16.92 8.42
C GLN A 215 -0.79 15.59 8.98
N SER A 216 -0.90 14.59 8.11
CA SER A 216 -1.14 13.20 8.52
C SER A 216 0.01 12.66 9.34
N GLY A 217 -0.30 11.99 10.43
CA GLY A 217 0.69 11.38 11.30
C GLY A 217 1.48 10.27 10.61
N THR A 218 2.53 9.81 11.27
CA THR A 218 3.36 8.68 10.82
C THR A 218 2.55 7.40 10.79
N GLU A 219 2.71 6.64 9.72
CA GLU A 219 1.97 5.41 9.47
C GLU A 219 2.92 4.21 9.50
N PHE A 220 2.55 3.17 10.20
CA PHE A 220 3.21 1.87 10.19
C PHE A 220 2.33 0.89 9.43
N HIS A 221 2.95 0.09 8.57
CA HIS A 221 2.26 -1.01 7.92
C HIS A 221 3.15 -2.26 7.90
N VAL A 222 2.52 -3.40 7.83
CA VAL A 222 3.21 -4.65 7.55
C VAL A 222 2.35 -5.49 6.63
N GLU A 223 2.92 -5.98 5.55
CA GLU A 223 2.28 -6.91 4.66
C GLU A 223 2.91 -8.28 4.77
N PHE A 224 2.12 -9.31 4.55
CA PHE A 224 2.57 -10.70 4.59
C PHE A 224 1.98 -11.50 3.44
N ALA A 225 2.71 -12.52 3.02
CA ALA A 225 2.28 -13.44 1.98
C ALA A 225 2.70 -14.87 2.30
N LEU A 226 1.76 -15.78 2.10
CA LEU A 226 1.98 -17.23 2.10
C LEU A 226 1.54 -17.74 0.73
N ASN A 227 2.51 -18.05 -0.12
CA ASN A 227 2.28 -18.40 -1.51
C ASN A 227 2.78 -19.82 -1.82
N LYS A 228 2.18 -20.44 -2.83
CA LYS A 228 2.60 -21.69 -3.43
C LYS A 228 2.84 -21.51 -4.91
N HIS A 229 4.10 -21.69 -5.33
CA HIS A 229 4.53 -21.61 -6.72
C HIS A 229 4.48 -22.97 -7.40
N TYR A 230 3.90 -23.01 -8.58
CA TYR A 230 3.86 -24.13 -9.50
C TYR A 230 4.69 -23.78 -10.72
N PHE A 231 6.04 -23.93 -10.58
CA PHE A 231 6.99 -23.42 -11.56
C PHE A 231 6.83 -24.03 -12.95
N LYS A 232 6.43 -25.31 -13.04
CA LYS A 232 6.21 -26.00 -14.32
C LYS A 232 5.00 -25.45 -15.05
N ASP A 233 4.01 -24.98 -14.33
CA ASP A 233 2.73 -24.52 -14.86
C ASP A 233 2.66 -22.98 -14.95
N HIS A 234 3.78 -22.32 -14.60
CA HIS A 234 3.94 -20.87 -14.69
C HIS A 234 2.92 -20.05 -13.89
N TYR A 235 2.45 -20.56 -12.76
CA TYR A 235 1.56 -19.82 -11.88
C TYR A 235 1.92 -20.01 -10.39
N ALA A 236 1.40 -19.13 -9.56
CA ALA A 236 1.41 -19.27 -8.11
C ALA A 236 0.07 -18.79 -7.56
N ILE A 237 -0.33 -19.37 -6.44
CA ILE A 237 -1.51 -18.96 -5.67
C ILE A 237 -1.10 -18.67 -4.25
N GLY A 238 -1.81 -17.79 -3.57
CA GLY A 238 -1.46 -17.45 -2.21
C GLY A 238 -2.57 -16.79 -1.41
N LEU A 239 -2.29 -16.69 -0.14
CA LEU A 239 -3.03 -15.90 0.82
C LEU A 239 -2.12 -14.74 1.24
N GLN A 240 -2.57 -13.52 1.01
CA GLN A 240 -1.82 -12.31 1.29
C GLN A 240 -2.64 -11.40 2.19
N GLY A 241 -1.98 -10.59 2.98
CA GLY A 241 -2.69 -9.68 3.86
C GLY A 241 -1.81 -8.55 4.37
N TYR A 242 -2.42 -7.69 5.15
CA TYR A 242 -1.77 -6.51 5.68
C TYR A 242 -2.31 -6.15 7.07
N TYR A 243 -1.47 -5.46 7.81
CA TYR A 243 -1.83 -4.68 8.99
C TYR A 243 -1.33 -3.26 8.79
N TYR A 244 -2.17 -2.29 9.09
CA TYR A 244 -1.88 -0.87 9.03
C TYR A 244 -2.24 -0.22 10.36
N ARG A 245 -1.41 0.71 10.81
CA ARG A 245 -1.70 1.56 11.95
C ARG A 245 -1.00 2.90 11.83
N GLN A 246 -1.73 3.96 12.02
CA GLN A 246 -1.15 5.28 12.27
C GLN A 246 -0.59 5.32 13.69
N ILE A 247 0.69 5.66 13.84
CA ILE A 247 1.44 5.56 15.10
C ILE A 247 1.76 6.91 15.74
N SER A 248 1.50 8.02 15.04
CA SER A 248 1.54 9.36 15.60
C SER A 248 0.30 10.15 15.23
N ALA A 249 0.03 11.18 16.01
CA ALA A 249 -1.11 12.06 15.81
C ALA A 249 -1.00 12.89 14.53
N ASP A 250 -2.16 13.22 13.93
CA ASP A 250 -2.25 14.29 12.95
C ASP A 250 -2.01 15.65 13.61
N SER A 251 -1.61 16.63 12.84
CA SER A 251 -1.29 17.96 13.32
C SER A 251 -1.73 19.06 12.35
N GLY A 252 -1.65 20.30 12.80
CA GLY A 252 -2.11 21.47 12.07
C GLY A 252 -3.56 21.86 12.43
N SER A 253 -3.96 23.08 12.10
CA SER A 253 -5.31 23.60 12.42
C SER A 253 -6.42 22.90 11.62
N GLY A 254 -6.06 22.22 10.52
CA GLY A 254 -6.97 21.39 9.73
C GLY A 254 -7.33 20.07 10.39
N ALA A 255 -6.54 19.56 11.35
CA ALA A 255 -6.77 18.29 12.05
C ALA A 255 -7.87 18.41 13.12
N ARG A 256 -9.08 18.76 12.71
CA ARG A 256 -10.19 19.15 13.59
C ARG A 256 -10.81 18.04 14.42
N LEU A 257 -10.59 16.78 14.08
CA LEU A 257 -11.07 15.64 14.85
C LEU A 257 -10.13 15.27 16.03
N GLY A 258 -9.00 15.97 16.17
CA GLY A 258 -8.01 15.66 17.19
C GLY A 258 -7.27 14.36 16.86
N SER A 259 -6.79 13.60 17.87
CA SER A 259 -5.99 12.37 17.70
C SER A 259 -6.86 11.16 17.27
N PHE A 260 -6.99 10.89 15.96
CA PHE A 260 -7.91 9.91 15.35
C PHE A 260 -7.14 8.80 14.60
N ASN A 261 -6.28 8.05 15.31
CA ASN A 261 -5.38 7.07 14.70
C ASN A 261 -6.14 5.97 13.95
N GLY A 262 -5.88 5.86 12.64
CA GLY A 262 -6.44 4.80 11.84
C GLY A 262 -5.72 3.47 12.04
N GLN A 263 -6.45 2.37 12.04
CA GLN A 263 -5.89 1.03 11.90
C GLN A 263 -6.77 0.17 11.00
N ALA A 264 -6.15 -0.83 10.36
CA ALA A 264 -6.85 -1.83 9.58
C ALA A 264 -6.05 -3.12 9.49
N PHE A 265 -6.76 -4.23 9.38
CA PHE A 265 -6.22 -5.56 9.10
C PHE A 265 -7.07 -6.21 8.04
N GLY A 266 -6.43 -6.71 7.00
CA GLY A 266 -7.12 -7.39 5.90
C GLY A 266 -6.31 -8.55 5.34
N ILE A 267 -7.02 -9.46 4.68
CA ILE A 267 -6.46 -10.68 4.09
C ILE A 267 -7.28 -11.07 2.86
N GLY A 268 -6.66 -11.77 1.94
CA GLY A 268 -7.37 -12.31 0.79
C GLY A 268 -6.52 -13.12 -0.17
N PRO A 269 -7.14 -13.72 -1.19
CA PRO A 269 -6.48 -14.54 -2.17
C PRO A 269 -5.66 -13.72 -3.16
N ALA A 270 -4.60 -14.34 -3.67
CA ALA A 270 -3.78 -13.80 -4.74
C ALA A 270 -3.38 -14.90 -5.73
N ILE A 271 -3.24 -14.53 -6.99
CA ILE A 271 -2.72 -15.38 -8.05
C ILE A 271 -1.67 -14.63 -8.85
N LEU A 272 -0.59 -15.33 -9.20
CA LEU A 272 0.41 -14.91 -10.17
C LEU A 272 0.36 -15.86 -11.36
N TRP A 273 0.42 -15.32 -12.56
CA TRP A 273 0.58 -16.06 -13.80
C TRP A 273 1.71 -15.46 -14.63
N THR A 274 2.64 -16.31 -15.07
CA THR A 274 3.81 -15.93 -15.86
C THR A 274 3.85 -16.73 -17.17
N PRO A 275 2.96 -16.43 -18.15
CA PRO A 275 2.88 -17.19 -19.39
C PRO A 275 4.19 -17.13 -20.16
N PRO A 276 4.56 -18.20 -20.87
CA PRO A 276 5.66 -18.15 -21.82
C PRO A 276 5.28 -17.17 -22.94
N ALA A 277 5.99 -16.06 -23.05
CA ALA A 277 5.69 -15.00 -24.01
C ALA A 277 6.91 -14.69 -24.87
N GLY A 278 7.02 -15.29 -26.04
CA GLY A 278 7.96 -14.93 -27.09
C GLY A 278 9.37 -14.57 -26.61
N LYS A 279 9.87 -13.39 -27.00
CA LYS A 279 11.18 -12.85 -26.53
C LYS A 279 11.07 -12.10 -25.21
N GLY A 280 9.88 -11.63 -24.83
CA GLY A 280 9.62 -10.94 -23.57
C GLY A 280 9.12 -11.87 -22.47
N ARG A 281 9.00 -11.33 -21.27
CA ARG A 281 8.41 -12.03 -20.13
C ARG A 281 7.25 -11.21 -19.62
N VAL A 282 6.08 -11.82 -19.60
CA VAL A 282 4.87 -11.24 -19.01
C VAL A 282 4.69 -11.82 -17.62
N SER A 283 4.26 -11.02 -16.68
CA SER A 283 3.68 -11.48 -15.42
C SER A 283 2.37 -10.75 -15.14
N VAL A 284 1.38 -11.49 -14.66
CA VAL A 284 0.07 -10.98 -14.28
C VAL A 284 -0.19 -11.39 -12.85
N VAL A 285 -0.47 -10.42 -12.00
CA VAL A 285 -0.88 -10.65 -10.61
C VAL A 285 -2.29 -10.12 -10.44
N ALA A 286 -3.17 -10.94 -9.88
CA ALA A 286 -4.47 -10.50 -9.41
C ALA A 286 -4.61 -10.84 -7.94
N LYS A 287 -5.14 -9.92 -7.14
CA LYS A 287 -5.47 -10.15 -5.73
C LYS A 287 -6.70 -9.37 -5.31
N TRP A 288 -7.34 -9.87 -4.27
CA TRP A 288 -8.47 -9.22 -3.64
C TRP A 288 -8.38 -9.37 -2.14
N LEU A 289 -8.28 -8.24 -1.42
CA LEU A 289 -8.15 -8.21 0.03
C LEU A 289 -9.45 -7.68 0.65
N PHE A 290 -9.84 -8.26 1.77
CA PHE A 290 -11.01 -7.89 2.56
C PHE A 290 -10.53 -7.36 3.92
N ASP A 291 -11.05 -6.23 4.36
CA ASP A 291 -10.85 -5.75 5.71
C ASP A 291 -11.64 -6.62 6.69
N LEU A 292 -10.93 -7.23 7.63
CA LEU A 292 -11.51 -8.03 8.71
C LEU A 292 -11.67 -7.23 10.00
N ASN A 293 -10.81 -6.24 10.20
CA ASN A 293 -10.86 -5.30 11.31
C ASN A 293 -10.39 -3.92 10.85
N HIS A 294 -11.03 -2.89 11.35
CA HIS A 294 -10.71 -1.49 11.01
C HIS A 294 -11.14 -0.56 12.13
N GLU A 295 -10.48 0.56 12.20
CA GLU A 295 -10.84 1.66 13.08
C GLU A 295 -10.39 2.97 12.41
N ASN A 296 -11.28 3.97 12.37
CA ASN A 296 -10.96 5.34 11.94
C ASN A 296 -10.28 5.45 10.57
N ARG A 297 -10.65 4.62 9.64
CA ARG A 297 -10.10 4.58 8.28
C ARG A 297 -11.20 4.23 7.29
N LEU A 298 -11.02 4.66 6.03
CA LEU A 298 -11.79 4.10 4.92
C LEU A 298 -11.49 2.59 4.83
N HIS A 299 -12.52 1.79 5.04
CA HIS A 299 -12.41 0.33 5.12
C HIS A 299 -13.34 -0.35 4.11
N GLY A 300 -12.97 -1.53 3.65
CA GLY A 300 -13.76 -2.30 2.68
C GLY A 300 -12.94 -3.34 1.93
N ASN A 301 -13.00 -3.28 0.61
CA ASN A 301 -12.33 -4.23 -0.26
C ASN A 301 -11.27 -3.54 -1.12
N TYR A 302 -10.15 -4.26 -1.36
CA TYR A 302 -9.06 -3.80 -2.21
C TYR A 302 -8.79 -4.84 -3.30
N GLY A 303 -8.97 -4.44 -4.54
CA GLY A 303 -8.64 -5.24 -5.72
C GLY A 303 -7.37 -4.73 -6.38
N GLN A 304 -6.52 -5.62 -6.87
CA GLN A 304 -5.32 -5.27 -7.63
C GLN A 304 -5.18 -6.21 -8.83
N LEU A 305 -4.93 -5.62 -9.99
CA LEU A 305 -4.50 -6.32 -11.19
C LEU A 305 -3.21 -5.65 -11.65
N ILE A 306 -2.11 -6.40 -11.67
CA ILE A 306 -0.80 -5.90 -12.07
C ILE A 306 -0.35 -6.68 -13.29
N VAL A 307 -0.02 -5.99 -14.36
CA VAL A 307 0.59 -6.55 -15.56
C VAL A 307 1.99 -5.97 -15.72
N ALA A 308 2.98 -6.82 -15.79
CA ALA A 308 4.36 -6.39 -16.03
C ALA A 308 4.91 -7.09 -17.29
N TYR A 309 5.61 -6.31 -18.11
CA TYR A 309 6.29 -6.80 -19.29
C TYR A 309 7.76 -6.42 -19.25
N LYS A 310 8.60 -7.44 -19.29
CA LYS A 310 10.07 -7.26 -19.38
C LYS A 310 10.48 -7.24 -20.86
N PHE A 311 11.16 -6.15 -21.23
CA PHE A 311 11.77 -5.96 -22.55
C PHE A 311 13.07 -6.77 -22.74
#